data_1d638595ddc6537c3d0374601e54ca3b
#
_entry.id   1d638595ddc6537c3d0374601e54ca3b
#
_cell.length_a   1.000
_cell.length_b   1.000
_cell.length_c   1.000
_cell.angle_alpha   90.00
_cell.angle_beta   90.00
_cell.angle_gamma   90.00
#
_symmetry.space_group_name_H-M   'P 1'
#
loop_
_entity.id
_entity.type
_entity.pdbx_description
1 polymer ?
#
loop_
_entity_poly.entity_id
_entity_poly.type
_entity_poly.pdbx_seq_one_letter_code
_entity_poly.pdbx_strand_id
1 'polypeptide(L)'
;METRKERADPPAVAVFLAVECLVFSGAFQKPPEGLDAIIVLGARVDENGPSGSLRQRISAARVYLEENPDTVCIASGGQGEDEPMSEAECIRDHLVAGGINADRILLEDRSTSTEENMRYSLPLLRSLETDVESVGIVTNDFHVFRALCLARKNGGFTFYGVPARSTVFGFIHYAMREFFTLSVSLVRGYI
;
A
#
# COMPACT_ATOMS: atom_id res chain seq x y z
N MET A 1 -32.69 37.52 10.93
CA MET A 1 -31.62 36.58 11.34
C MET A 1 -31.09 35.93 10.04
N GLU A 2 -30.10 36.58 9.46
CA GLU A 2 -29.56 36.23 8.15
C GLU A 2 -28.56 35.05 8.32
N THR A 3 -28.88 33.91 7.80
CA THR A 3 -27.98 32.76 7.78
C THR A 3 -26.84 33.05 6.81
N ARG A 4 -25.68 33.40 7.36
CA ARG A 4 -24.44 33.54 6.62
C ARG A 4 -24.11 32.18 5.98
N LYS A 5 -24.38 32.02 4.69
CA LYS A 5 -23.84 30.90 3.88
C LYS A 5 -22.31 31.03 3.88
N GLU A 6 -21.64 30.22 4.67
CA GLU A 6 -20.19 30.05 4.56
C GLU A 6 -19.90 29.53 3.14
N ARG A 7 -19.41 30.38 2.27
CA ARG A 7 -18.83 29.97 0.98
C ARG A 7 -17.46 29.40 1.30
N ALA A 8 -17.24 28.14 0.94
CA ALA A 8 -15.90 27.55 1.01
C ALA A 8 -14.94 28.43 0.22
N ASP A 9 -13.77 28.72 0.79
CA ASP A 9 -12.74 29.54 0.14
C ASP A 9 -12.27 28.87 -1.14
N PRO A 10 -12.30 29.58 -2.31
CA PRO A 10 -11.92 29.01 -3.60
C PRO A 10 -10.56 28.31 -3.64
N PRO A 11 -9.50 28.83 -2.98
CA PRO A 11 -8.21 28.14 -2.92
C PRO A 11 -8.27 26.82 -2.13
N ALA A 12 -9.06 26.73 -1.04
CA ALA A 12 -9.18 25.50 -0.26
C ALA A 12 -9.87 24.38 -1.07
N VAL A 13 -10.91 24.72 -1.84
CA VAL A 13 -11.59 23.78 -2.74
C VAL A 13 -10.64 23.30 -3.84
N ALA A 14 -9.85 24.20 -4.42
CA ALA A 14 -8.88 23.82 -5.47
C ALA A 14 -7.80 22.87 -4.95
N VAL A 15 -7.27 23.10 -3.74
CA VAL A 15 -6.31 22.20 -3.08
C VAL A 15 -6.96 20.84 -2.80
N PHE A 16 -8.18 20.83 -2.28
CA PHE A 16 -8.92 19.58 -2.05
C PHE A 16 -9.06 18.76 -3.34
N LEU A 17 -9.54 19.38 -4.42
CA LEU A 17 -9.71 18.70 -5.70
C LEU A 17 -8.38 18.20 -6.28
N ALA A 18 -7.30 18.97 -6.14
CA ALA A 18 -5.97 18.56 -6.60
C ALA A 18 -5.47 17.31 -5.85
N VAL A 19 -5.61 17.28 -4.52
CA VAL A 19 -5.21 16.12 -3.71
C VAL A 19 -6.07 14.90 -4.04
N GLU A 20 -7.38 15.05 -4.18
CA GLU A 20 -8.26 13.96 -4.60
C GLU A 20 -7.89 13.42 -6.00
N CYS A 21 -7.57 14.29 -6.95
CA CYS A 21 -7.07 13.87 -8.26
C CYS A 21 -5.80 13.02 -8.15
N LEU A 22 -4.88 13.34 -7.24
CA LEU A 22 -3.67 12.54 -6.99
C LEU A 22 -4.03 11.17 -6.39
N VAL A 23 -4.92 11.12 -5.40
CA VAL A 23 -5.41 9.86 -4.84
C VAL A 23 -6.06 9.00 -5.92
N PHE A 24 -6.96 9.58 -6.72
CA PHE A 24 -7.61 8.88 -7.83
C PHE A 24 -6.60 8.40 -8.89
N SER A 25 -5.56 9.17 -9.20
CA SER A 25 -4.54 8.76 -10.17
C SER A 25 -3.81 7.48 -9.75
N GLY A 26 -3.59 7.30 -8.44
CA GLY A 26 -3.04 6.07 -7.88
C GLY A 26 -3.98 4.87 -8.02
N ALA A 27 -5.29 5.08 -7.84
CA ALA A 27 -6.29 4.02 -7.84
C ALA A 27 -6.49 3.35 -9.21
N PHE A 28 -6.19 4.04 -10.30
CA PHE A 28 -6.36 3.55 -11.67
C PHE A 28 -5.07 3.04 -12.32
N GLN A 29 -3.98 2.93 -11.56
CA GLN A 29 -2.75 2.37 -12.10
C GLN A 29 -2.95 0.90 -12.51
N LYS A 30 -2.31 0.55 -13.62
CA LYS A 30 -2.15 -0.83 -14.05
C LYS A 30 -0.68 -1.17 -13.94
N PRO A 31 -0.30 -2.11 -13.05
CA PRO A 31 1.08 -2.54 -12.97
C PRO A 31 1.48 -3.22 -14.29
N PRO A 32 2.74 -3.08 -14.74
CA PRO A 32 3.24 -3.92 -15.82
C PRO A 32 3.30 -5.38 -15.38
N GLU A 33 3.27 -6.29 -16.35
CA GLU A 33 3.56 -7.70 -16.13
C GLU A 33 5.07 -7.90 -15.88
N GLY A 34 5.43 -8.95 -15.15
CA GLY A 34 6.82 -9.35 -14.96
C GLY A 34 7.64 -8.39 -14.10
N LEU A 35 7.04 -7.73 -13.10
CA LEU A 35 7.82 -7.01 -12.10
C LEU A 35 8.75 -7.98 -11.35
N ASP A 36 9.98 -7.54 -11.07
CA ASP A 36 10.95 -8.36 -10.35
C ASP A 36 10.48 -8.69 -8.94
N ALA A 37 9.83 -7.72 -8.28
CA ALA A 37 9.28 -7.93 -6.95
C ALA A 37 7.99 -7.15 -6.71
N ILE A 38 7.20 -7.60 -5.72
CA ILE A 38 6.12 -6.82 -5.12
C ILE A 38 6.31 -6.73 -3.61
N ILE A 39 5.92 -5.60 -3.03
CA ILE A 39 5.82 -5.40 -1.57
C ILE A 39 4.34 -5.30 -1.23
N VAL A 40 3.84 -6.24 -0.44
CA VAL A 40 2.46 -6.25 0.06
C VAL A 40 2.44 -5.56 1.40
N LEU A 41 1.84 -4.37 1.46
CA LEU A 41 1.75 -3.60 2.69
C LEU A 41 0.71 -4.18 3.63
N GLY A 42 1.06 -4.29 4.88
CA GLY A 42 0.16 -4.68 5.94
C GLY A 42 -0.96 -3.66 6.18
N ALA A 43 -2.02 -4.09 6.84
CA ALA A 43 -3.10 -3.24 7.31
C ALA A 43 -3.43 -3.64 8.76
N ARG A 44 -4.35 -4.55 8.98
CA ARG A 44 -4.69 -5.01 10.33
C ARG A 44 -5.04 -6.49 10.30
N VAL A 45 -4.64 -7.21 11.36
CA VAL A 45 -5.08 -8.58 11.63
C VAL A 45 -6.02 -8.57 12.84
N ASP A 46 -7.28 -8.93 12.60
CA ASP A 46 -8.28 -9.07 13.66
C ASP A 46 -8.23 -10.49 14.27
N GLU A 47 -8.90 -10.74 15.40
CA GLU A 47 -8.96 -12.07 16.03
C GLU A 47 -9.44 -13.19 15.08
N ASN A 48 -10.25 -12.85 14.09
CA ASN A 48 -10.79 -13.79 13.10
C ASN A 48 -10.03 -13.79 11.76
N GLY A 49 -8.81 -13.25 11.73
CA GLY A 49 -7.95 -13.20 10.55
C GLY A 49 -7.79 -11.80 9.94
N PRO A 50 -7.34 -11.68 8.69
CA PRO A 50 -7.03 -10.39 8.09
C PRO A 50 -8.27 -9.48 8.01
N SER A 51 -8.10 -8.19 8.30
CA SER A 51 -9.11 -7.16 8.10
C SER A 51 -9.60 -7.10 6.63
N GLY A 52 -10.71 -6.44 6.39
CA GLY A 52 -11.22 -6.26 5.02
C GLY A 52 -10.19 -5.66 4.06
N SER A 53 -9.44 -4.65 4.51
CA SER A 53 -8.37 -4.02 3.73
C SER A 53 -7.21 -4.98 3.46
N LEU A 54 -6.78 -5.74 4.47
CA LEU A 54 -5.71 -6.70 4.31
C LEU A 54 -6.09 -7.86 3.37
N ARG A 55 -7.31 -8.38 3.48
CA ARG A 55 -7.83 -9.38 2.52
C ARG A 55 -7.82 -8.91 1.07
N GLN A 56 -8.17 -7.64 0.82
CA GLN A 56 -8.13 -7.09 -0.53
C GLN A 56 -6.69 -7.03 -1.06
N ARG A 57 -5.72 -6.63 -0.24
CA ARG A 57 -4.30 -6.60 -0.60
C ARG A 57 -3.76 -7.99 -0.89
N ILE A 58 -4.03 -8.96 -0.02
CA ILE A 58 -3.65 -10.36 -0.21
C ILE A 58 -4.26 -10.91 -1.52
N SER A 59 -5.54 -10.62 -1.79
CA SER A 59 -6.18 -11.05 -3.02
C SER A 59 -5.53 -10.45 -4.28
N ALA A 60 -5.22 -9.15 -4.26
CA ALA A 60 -4.55 -8.47 -5.37
C ALA A 60 -3.12 -9.02 -5.58
N ALA A 61 -2.38 -9.22 -4.49
CA ALA A 61 -1.04 -9.82 -4.53
C ALA A 61 -1.07 -11.23 -5.10
N ARG A 62 -2.02 -12.07 -4.66
CA ARG A 62 -2.16 -13.43 -5.15
C ARG A 62 -2.39 -13.46 -6.65
N VAL A 63 -3.37 -12.70 -7.16
CA VAL A 63 -3.64 -12.63 -8.61
C VAL A 63 -2.39 -12.22 -9.38
N TYR A 64 -1.68 -11.19 -8.92
CA TYR A 64 -0.46 -10.74 -9.58
C TYR A 64 0.63 -11.83 -9.59
N LEU A 65 0.84 -12.53 -8.46
CA LEU A 65 1.86 -13.58 -8.33
C LEU A 65 1.53 -14.87 -9.09
N GLU A 66 0.24 -15.18 -9.27
CA GLU A 66 -0.24 -16.29 -10.11
C GLU A 66 0.06 -16.02 -11.60
N GLU A 67 -0.15 -14.78 -12.05
CA GLU A 67 0.11 -14.34 -13.43
C GLU A 67 1.60 -14.12 -13.72
N ASN A 68 2.43 -13.88 -12.66
CA ASN A 68 3.86 -13.57 -12.76
C ASN A 68 4.68 -14.52 -11.86
N PRO A 69 4.99 -15.75 -12.32
CA PRO A 69 5.59 -16.79 -11.48
C PRO A 69 7.01 -16.48 -11.00
N ASP A 70 7.75 -15.61 -11.69
CA ASP A 70 9.14 -15.25 -11.34
C ASP A 70 9.22 -14.05 -10.37
N THR A 71 8.10 -13.35 -10.12
CA THR A 71 8.06 -12.20 -9.22
C THR A 71 8.24 -12.64 -7.76
N VAL A 72 9.17 -12.00 -7.04
CA VAL A 72 9.37 -12.19 -5.60
C VAL A 72 8.37 -11.33 -4.82
N CYS A 73 7.90 -11.82 -3.66
CA CYS A 73 6.98 -11.12 -2.79
C CYS A 73 7.67 -10.76 -1.46
N ILE A 74 7.55 -9.51 -1.02
CA ILE A 74 7.80 -9.15 0.37
C ILE A 74 6.46 -8.93 1.04
N ALA A 75 6.15 -9.71 2.07
CA ALA A 75 5.06 -9.49 2.99
C ALA A 75 5.58 -8.55 4.09
N SER A 76 5.02 -7.34 4.18
CA SER A 76 5.54 -6.29 5.07
C SER A 76 4.46 -5.76 6.01
N GLY A 77 4.76 -5.79 7.30
CA GLY A 77 3.90 -5.29 8.38
C GLY A 77 4.17 -6.01 9.69
N GLY A 78 4.44 -5.26 10.74
CA GLY A 78 4.67 -5.78 12.09
C GLY A 78 3.38 -6.24 12.78
N GLN A 79 3.49 -6.52 14.07
CA GLN A 79 2.37 -6.90 14.91
C GLN A 79 1.91 -5.71 15.75
N GLY A 80 0.67 -5.29 15.60
CA GLY A 80 0.04 -4.31 16.48
C GLY A 80 -0.21 -4.88 17.88
N GLU A 81 -0.35 -4.00 18.89
CA GLU A 81 -0.54 -4.41 20.30
C GLU A 81 -1.76 -5.34 20.50
N ASP A 82 -2.82 -5.16 19.71
CA ASP A 82 -4.07 -5.93 19.78
C ASP A 82 -4.18 -6.97 18.66
N GLU A 83 -3.09 -7.32 17.99
CA GLU A 83 -3.09 -8.26 16.88
C GLU A 83 -2.55 -9.63 17.32
N PRO A 84 -3.17 -10.74 16.88
CA PRO A 84 -2.75 -12.08 17.28
C PRO A 84 -1.43 -12.54 16.64
N MET A 85 -1.03 -11.90 15.53
CA MET A 85 0.19 -12.20 14.78
C MET A 85 0.61 -10.97 13.96
N SER A 86 1.82 -10.99 13.39
CA SER A 86 2.24 -9.91 12.50
C SER A 86 1.42 -9.90 11.20
N GLU A 87 1.24 -8.70 10.63
CA GLU A 87 0.57 -8.54 9.35
C GLU A 87 1.33 -9.27 8.24
N ALA A 88 2.66 -9.28 8.29
CA ALA A 88 3.52 -10.00 7.34
C ALA A 88 3.30 -11.51 7.38
N GLU A 89 3.23 -12.12 8.57
CA GLU A 89 2.93 -13.55 8.71
C GLU A 89 1.54 -13.87 8.18
N CYS A 90 0.54 -13.06 8.51
CA CYS A 90 -0.82 -13.22 8.00
C CYS A 90 -0.87 -13.17 6.46
N ILE A 91 -0.14 -12.23 5.83
CA ILE A 91 -0.04 -12.13 4.36
C ILE A 91 0.57 -13.40 3.80
N ARG A 92 1.74 -13.82 4.30
CA ARG A 92 2.44 -15.03 3.85
C ARG A 92 1.54 -16.26 3.94
N ASP A 93 0.93 -16.50 5.10
CA ASP A 93 0.16 -17.69 5.35
C ASP A 93 -1.05 -17.79 4.41
N HIS A 94 -1.70 -16.67 4.12
CA HIS A 94 -2.81 -16.63 3.17
C HIS A 94 -2.35 -16.79 1.71
N LEU A 95 -1.20 -16.24 1.32
CA LEU A 95 -0.64 -16.44 -0.02
C LEU A 95 -0.22 -17.89 -0.23
N VAL A 96 0.44 -18.51 0.75
CA VAL A 96 0.84 -19.93 0.70
C VAL A 96 -0.39 -20.84 0.67
N ALA A 97 -1.40 -20.58 1.49
CA ALA A 97 -2.67 -21.31 1.45
C ALA A 97 -3.39 -21.13 0.10
N GLY A 98 -3.16 -20.00 -0.57
CA GLY A 98 -3.63 -19.71 -1.93
C GLY A 98 -2.82 -20.35 -3.05
N GLY A 99 -1.75 -21.12 -2.74
CA GLY A 99 -0.94 -21.85 -3.73
C GLY A 99 0.34 -21.13 -4.17
N ILE A 100 0.68 -19.98 -3.60
CA ILE A 100 1.96 -19.31 -3.88
C ILE A 100 3.09 -20.03 -3.14
N ASN A 101 4.20 -20.33 -3.86
CA ASN A 101 5.37 -20.99 -3.27
C ASN A 101 5.97 -20.11 -2.15
N ALA A 102 6.16 -20.70 -0.95
CA ALA A 102 6.72 -20.02 0.21
C ALA A 102 8.13 -19.46 -0.04
N ASP A 103 8.94 -20.11 -0.87
CA ASP A 103 10.29 -19.67 -1.21
C ASP A 103 10.32 -18.33 -1.97
N ARG A 104 9.20 -17.91 -2.55
CA ARG A 104 9.03 -16.61 -3.20
C ARG A 104 8.64 -15.49 -2.24
N ILE A 105 8.41 -15.79 -0.94
CA ILE A 105 7.86 -14.83 0.01
C ILE A 105 8.86 -14.54 1.11
N LEU A 106 9.37 -13.31 1.13
CA LEU A 106 10.19 -12.77 2.21
C LEU A 106 9.30 -12.05 3.23
N LEU A 107 9.69 -12.12 4.51
CA LEU A 107 8.97 -11.46 5.60
C LEU A 107 9.71 -10.20 6.06
N GLU A 108 8.94 -9.14 6.23
CA GLU A 108 9.32 -7.95 6.98
C GLU A 108 8.25 -7.71 8.06
N ASP A 109 8.51 -8.09 9.28
CA ASP A 109 7.55 -8.20 10.39
C ASP A 109 7.80 -7.18 11.53
N ARG A 110 8.62 -6.13 11.28
CA ARG A 110 9.02 -5.17 12.32
C ARG A 110 8.41 -3.79 12.16
N SER A 111 7.92 -3.46 10.97
CA SER A 111 7.40 -2.14 10.65
C SER A 111 6.09 -1.84 11.38
N THR A 112 5.94 -0.60 11.83
CA THR A 112 4.74 -0.07 12.50
C THR A 112 4.09 1.08 11.71
N SER A 113 4.66 1.41 10.57
CA SER A 113 4.17 2.48 9.69
C SER A 113 4.50 2.20 8.23
N THR A 114 3.78 2.88 7.31
CA THR A 114 4.05 2.75 5.86
C THR A 114 5.48 3.18 5.49
N GLU A 115 6.04 4.16 6.19
CA GLU A 115 7.43 4.59 5.97
C GLU A 115 8.41 3.48 6.37
N GLU A 116 8.16 2.83 7.51
CA GLU A 116 8.97 1.69 7.97
C GLU A 116 8.80 0.47 7.09
N ASN A 117 7.60 0.19 6.57
CA ASN A 117 7.40 -0.85 5.57
C ASN A 117 8.36 -0.68 4.39
N MET A 118 8.46 0.52 3.83
CA MET A 118 9.43 0.80 2.77
C MET A 118 10.87 0.69 3.26
N ARG A 119 11.17 1.33 4.38
CA ARG A 119 12.52 1.39 4.94
C ARG A 119 13.11 0.01 5.24
N TYR A 120 12.28 -0.94 5.69
CA TYR A 120 12.75 -2.28 6.06
C TYR A 120 12.62 -3.30 4.91
N SER A 121 11.66 -3.13 4.00
CA SER A 121 11.50 -4.02 2.84
C SER A 121 12.58 -3.80 1.76
N LEU A 122 12.95 -2.54 1.48
CA LEU A 122 13.89 -2.27 0.39
C LEU A 122 15.30 -2.87 0.59
N PRO A 123 15.87 -2.94 1.80
CA PRO A 123 17.11 -3.67 2.04
C PRO A 123 16.99 -5.18 1.76
N LEU A 124 15.83 -5.79 2.02
CA LEU A 124 15.60 -7.21 1.70
C LEU A 124 15.67 -7.45 0.19
N LEU A 125 15.10 -6.55 -0.62
CA LEU A 125 15.22 -6.64 -2.08
C LEU A 125 16.67 -6.53 -2.57
N ARG A 126 17.46 -5.65 -1.95
CA ARG A 126 18.90 -5.48 -2.29
C ARG A 126 19.76 -6.68 -1.88
N SER A 127 19.28 -7.52 -0.97
CA SER A 127 19.98 -8.74 -0.53
C SER A 127 19.70 -9.96 -1.41
N LEU A 128 18.77 -9.85 -2.37
CA LEU A 128 18.50 -10.90 -3.33
C LEU A 128 19.72 -11.06 -4.28
N GLU A 129 19.96 -12.29 -4.71
CA GLU A 129 21.03 -12.61 -5.67
C GLU A 129 20.70 -12.13 -7.10
N THR A 130 19.46 -11.73 -7.34
CA THR A 130 18.96 -11.24 -8.63
C THR A 130 18.93 -9.72 -8.65
N ASP A 131 19.26 -9.12 -9.80
CA ASP A 131 19.13 -7.68 -10.00
C ASP A 131 17.65 -7.30 -10.04
N VAL A 132 17.18 -6.64 -8.97
CA VAL A 132 15.82 -6.09 -8.88
C VAL A 132 15.85 -4.64 -9.36
N GLU A 133 15.07 -4.31 -10.38
CA GLU A 133 14.94 -2.95 -10.90
C GLU A 133 13.50 -2.40 -10.73
N SER A 134 12.50 -3.27 -10.85
CA SER A 134 11.08 -2.95 -10.87
C SER A 134 10.33 -3.53 -9.68
N VAL A 135 9.63 -2.67 -8.91
CA VAL A 135 8.96 -3.07 -7.68
C VAL A 135 7.52 -2.59 -7.66
N GLY A 136 6.58 -3.51 -7.49
CA GLY A 136 5.17 -3.22 -7.29
C GLY A 136 4.83 -2.98 -5.80
N ILE A 137 4.07 -1.93 -5.52
CA ILE A 137 3.55 -1.68 -4.17
C ILE A 137 2.08 -2.08 -4.12
N VAL A 138 1.78 -3.19 -3.43
CA VAL A 138 0.42 -3.70 -3.26
C VAL A 138 -0.21 -3.05 -2.03
N THR A 139 -1.20 -2.22 -2.27
CA THR A 139 -1.98 -1.56 -1.21
C THR A 139 -3.37 -1.19 -1.72
N ASN A 140 -4.26 -0.74 -0.82
CA ASN A 140 -5.60 -0.33 -1.25
C ASN A 140 -5.52 0.88 -2.20
N ASP A 141 -6.44 0.92 -3.14
CA ASP A 141 -6.52 1.90 -4.24
C ASP A 141 -6.41 3.36 -3.78
N PHE A 142 -7.09 3.74 -2.70
CA PHE A 142 -7.00 5.08 -2.10
C PHE A 142 -5.62 5.41 -1.53
N HIS A 143 -4.79 4.43 -1.23
CA HIS A 143 -3.48 4.60 -0.57
C HIS A 143 -2.29 4.54 -1.53
N VAL A 144 -2.46 4.09 -2.77
CA VAL A 144 -1.39 3.85 -3.74
C VAL A 144 -0.51 5.08 -3.96
N PHE A 145 -1.12 6.25 -4.15
CA PHE A 145 -0.35 7.48 -4.40
C PHE A 145 0.65 7.77 -3.28
N ARG A 146 0.20 7.78 -2.01
CA ARG A 146 1.06 8.05 -0.86
C ARG A 146 2.14 6.98 -0.68
N ALA A 147 1.78 5.71 -0.85
CA ALA A 147 2.74 4.62 -0.75
C ALA A 147 3.87 4.73 -1.79
N LEU A 148 3.53 5.12 -3.03
CA LEU A 148 4.53 5.36 -4.09
C LEU A 148 5.42 6.57 -3.79
N CYS A 149 4.89 7.65 -3.22
CA CYS A 149 5.70 8.78 -2.80
C CYS A 149 6.73 8.36 -1.74
N LEU A 150 6.30 7.60 -0.73
CA LEU A 150 7.19 7.07 0.31
C LEU A 150 8.22 6.08 -0.24
N ALA A 151 7.82 5.21 -1.17
CA ALA A 151 8.73 4.26 -1.82
C ALA A 151 9.83 4.99 -2.61
N ARG A 152 9.46 5.96 -3.43
CA ARG A 152 10.40 6.76 -4.25
C ARG A 152 11.37 7.58 -3.42
N LYS A 153 10.94 8.09 -2.27
CA LYS A 153 11.81 8.82 -1.34
C LYS A 153 12.94 7.94 -0.79
N ASN A 154 12.67 6.65 -0.59
CA ASN A 154 13.66 5.68 -0.11
C ASN A 154 14.56 5.14 -1.24
N GLY A 155 14.23 5.40 -2.51
CA GLY A 155 15.08 5.28 -3.68
C GLY A 155 15.50 3.89 -4.13
N GLY A 156 16.16 3.84 -5.28
CA GLY A 156 16.91 2.68 -5.76
C GLY A 156 16.18 1.76 -6.74
N PHE A 157 14.86 1.90 -6.92
CA PHE A 157 14.04 1.05 -7.80
C PHE A 157 13.04 1.88 -8.60
N THR A 158 12.51 1.30 -9.67
CA THR A 158 11.35 1.83 -10.37
C THR A 158 10.07 1.29 -9.73
N PHE A 159 9.25 2.18 -9.16
CA PHE A 159 8.07 1.77 -8.40
C PHE A 159 6.77 1.92 -9.18
N TYR A 160 5.94 0.89 -9.10
CA TYR A 160 4.61 0.78 -9.70
C TYR A 160 3.55 0.51 -8.64
N GLY A 161 2.34 1.05 -8.82
CA GLY A 161 1.21 0.74 -7.96
C GLY A 161 0.51 -0.54 -8.40
N VAL A 162 0.22 -1.41 -7.44
CA VAL A 162 -0.65 -2.59 -7.61
C VAL A 162 -1.88 -2.38 -6.72
N PRO A 163 -2.94 -1.72 -7.23
CA PRO A 163 -4.07 -1.32 -6.43
C PRO A 163 -4.97 -2.51 -6.05
N ALA A 164 -5.13 -2.75 -4.75
CA ALA A 164 -6.18 -3.61 -4.22
C ALA A 164 -7.50 -2.83 -4.17
N ARG A 165 -8.49 -3.28 -4.91
CA ARG A 165 -9.76 -2.56 -5.05
C ARG A 165 -10.57 -2.59 -3.77
N SER A 166 -10.94 -1.41 -3.30
CA SER A 166 -11.83 -1.21 -2.16
C SER A 166 -13.30 -1.23 -2.60
N THR A 167 -14.21 -1.47 -1.65
CA THR A 167 -15.63 -1.21 -1.91
C THR A 167 -15.86 0.29 -2.13
N VAL A 168 -16.89 0.65 -2.89
CA VAL A 168 -17.18 2.07 -3.20
C VAL A 168 -17.31 2.92 -1.93
N PHE A 169 -18.03 2.45 -0.93
CA PHE A 169 -18.14 3.14 0.36
C PHE A 169 -16.82 3.21 1.11
N GLY A 170 -16.05 2.12 1.11
CA GLY A 170 -14.72 2.09 1.69
C GLY A 170 -13.78 3.08 1.01
N PHE A 171 -13.77 3.13 -0.32
CA PHE A 171 -12.96 4.07 -1.08
C PHE A 171 -13.26 5.52 -0.69
N ILE A 172 -14.53 5.94 -0.72
CA ILE A 172 -14.91 7.33 -0.38
C ILE A 172 -14.50 7.68 1.06
N HIS A 173 -14.77 6.80 2.02
CA HIS A 173 -14.42 7.03 3.43
C HIS A 173 -12.90 7.19 3.61
N TYR A 174 -12.12 6.31 3.01
CA TYR A 174 -10.65 6.32 3.16
C TYR A 174 -9.97 7.38 2.30
N ALA A 175 -10.50 7.76 1.13
CA ALA A 175 -10.00 8.87 0.32
C ALA A 175 -10.07 10.19 1.10
N MET A 176 -11.17 10.44 1.80
CA MET A 176 -11.29 11.60 2.69
C MET A 176 -10.21 11.60 3.80
N ARG A 177 -9.91 10.44 4.41
CA ARG A 177 -8.83 10.32 5.39
C ARG A 177 -7.45 10.56 4.76
N GLU A 178 -7.21 10.01 3.57
CA GLU A 178 -5.96 10.21 2.84
C GLU A 178 -5.74 11.69 2.49
N PHE A 179 -6.78 12.45 2.17
CA PHE A 179 -6.68 13.89 1.97
C PHE A 179 -6.00 14.59 3.17
N PHE A 180 -6.48 14.33 4.40
CA PHE A 180 -5.88 14.92 5.59
C PHE A 180 -4.46 14.43 5.82
N THR A 181 -4.20 13.15 5.63
CA THR A 181 -2.87 12.55 5.82
C THR A 181 -1.86 13.09 4.81
N LEU A 182 -2.24 13.20 3.53
CA LEU A 182 -1.40 13.79 2.48
C LEU A 182 -1.13 15.27 2.72
N SER A 183 -2.17 16.04 3.11
CA SER A 183 -2.00 17.46 3.42
C SER A 183 -1.02 17.69 4.55
N VAL A 184 -1.09 16.90 5.63
CA VAL A 184 -0.13 16.96 6.74
C VAL A 184 1.27 16.54 6.29
N SER A 185 1.36 15.49 5.47
CA SER A 185 2.65 14.97 4.98
C SER A 185 3.36 15.97 4.06
N LEU A 186 2.62 16.66 3.20
CA LEU A 186 3.14 17.74 2.34
C LEU A 186 3.67 18.92 3.18
N VAL A 187 2.89 19.37 4.17
CA VAL A 187 3.30 20.49 5.05
C VAL A 187 4.55 20.15 5.87
N ARG A 188 4.69 18.89 6.28
CA ARG A 188 5.84 18.41 7.07
C ARG A 188 7.04 17.97 6.22
N GLY A 189 6.93 18.00 4.88
CA GLY A 189 8.00 17.57 3.98
C GLY A 189 8.29 16.05 4.02
N TYR A 190 7.30 15.26 4.38
CA TYR A 190 7.44 13.79 4.39
C TYR A 190 7.30 13.17 2.99
N ILE A 191 6.65 13.87 2.08
CA ILE A 191 6.46 13.47 0.66
C ILE A 191 6.65 14.69 -0.24
#